data_9c1eb72ecdaee69699f1bf75b7156cb0
#
_entry.id   9c1eb72ecdaee69699f1bf75b7156cb0
#
_cell.length_a   1.000
_cell.length_b   1.000
_cell.length_c   1.000
_cell.angle_alpha   90.00
_cell.angle_beta   90.00
_cell.angle_gamma   90.00
#
_symmetry.space_group_name_H-M   'P 1'
#
loop_
_entity.id
_entity.type
_entity.pdbx_description
1 polymer ?
#
loop_
_entity_poly.entity_id
_entity_poly.type
_entity_poly.pdbx_seq_one_letter_code
_entity_poly.pdbx_strand_id
1 'polypeptide(L)'
;TVTLESAKGWLIAEEAGESTCSGPTMKSGQAMGYCYANITEQTSYFFSCASDGTDITQTLHFCSDITCTSCGYDFVVGSYAESACSVASEEENFWNYFAGASCTAEPEPYLDYEDGWLSLEYAEEAECTAADEADVSYFSFHPLNECLTYLGNIMGTTCDGANITYNEYSDSACSVLTTSGATYPLFTCGEEDDEEGDGPYWQTDQ
;
A
#
# COMPACT_ATOMS: atom_id res chain seq x y z
N THR A 1 -3.92 21.13 -16.64
CA THR A 1 -4.82 19.94 -16.55
C THR A 1 -3.93 18.71 -16.50
N VAL A 2 -4.07 17.93 -15.44
CA VAL A 2 -3.42 16.62 -15.29
C VAL A 2 -4.23 15.64 -16.14
N THR A 3 -3.54 14.79 -16.88
CA THR A 3 -4.15 13.69 -17.64
C THR A 3 -3.76 12.37 -17.00
N LEU A 4 -4.54 11.32 -17.23
CA LEU A 4 -4.24 9.98 -16.74
C LEU A 4 -2.79 9.57 -17.04
N GLU A 5 -2.36 9.74 -18.27
CA GLU A 5 -1.00 9.37 -18.70
C GLU A 5 0.10 10.22 -18.06
N SER A 6 -0.16 11.51 -17.77
CA SER A 6 0.79 12.37 -17.07
C SER A 6 0.81 12.17 -15.56
N ALA A 7 -0.15 11.42 -15.01
CA ALA A 7 -0.25 11.11 -13.59
C ALA A 7 0.41 9.78 -13.21
N LYS A 8 0.83 8.97 -14.19
CA LYS A 8 1.44 7.67 -13.92
C LYS A 8 2.65 7.77 -13.01
N GLY A 9 2.72 6.85 -12.07
CA GLY A 9 3.76 6.76 -11.06
C GLY A 9 3.21 6.14 -9.79
N TRP A 10 3.89 6.39 -8.68
CA TRP A 10 3.54 5.84 -7.39
C TRP A 10 3.63 6.88 -6.29
N LEU A 11 2.65 6.89 -5.40
CA LEU A 11 2.76 7.49 -4.08
C LEU A 11 3.21 6.40 -3.12
N ILE A 12 4.40 6.53 -2.56
CA ILE A 12 4.97 5.56 -1.62
C ILE A 12 4.99 6.21 -0.24
N ALA A 13 4.47 5.52 0.77
CA ALA A 13 4.54 5.87 2.17
C ALA A 13 5.41 4.87 2.93
N GLU A 14 6.15 5.36 3.92
CA GLU A 14 6.93 4.53 4.85
C GLU A 14 6.40 4.72 6.27
N GLU A 15 6.17 3.62 6.96
CA GLU A 15 5.70 3.59 8.35
C GLU A 15 6.71 2.87 9.25
N ALA A 16 6.98 3.46 10.40
CA ALA A 16 7.85 2.90 11.42
C ALA A 16 7.07 2.62 12.71
N GLY A 17 7.48 1.59 13.44
CA GLY A 17 6.91 1.26 14.75
C GLY A 17 7.42 2.12 15.90
N GLU A 18 8.46 2.93 15.68
CA GLU A 18 9.12 3.72 16.70
C GLU A 18 9.06 5.23 16.45
N SER A 19 8.94 6.01 17.52
CA SER A 19 8.85 7.49 17.47
C SER A 19 10.04 8.20 16.86
N THR A 20 11.14 7.51 16.68
CA THR A 20 12.34 8.02 16.01
C THR A 20 12.38 7.69 14.52
N CYS A 21 11.40 6.93 14.03
CA CYS A 21 11.36 6.34 12.69
C CYS A 21 12.65 5.61 12.32
N SER A 22 13.31 5.02 13.31
CA SER A 22 14.50 4.19 13.15
C SER A 22 14.13 2.73 13.27
N GLY A 23 14.84 1.87 12.58
CA GLY A 23 14.54 0.43 12.57
C GLY A 23 13.78 -0.02 11.32
N PRO A 24 13.26 -1.23 11.33
CA PRO A 24 12.51 -1.77 10.21
C PRO A 24 11.26 -0.93 9.91
N THR A 25 10.99 -0.68 8.64
CA THR A 25 9.81 0.04 8.18
C THR A 25 8.96 -0.84 7.30
N MET A 26 7.66 -0.66 7.37
CA MET A 26 6.74 -1.11 6.33
C MET A 26 6.64 -0.03 5.26
N LYS A 27 6.40 -0.45 4.03
CA LYS A 27 6.17 0.47 2.93
C LYS A 27 4.86 0.12 2.27
N SER A 28 4.15 1.15 1.84
CA SER A 28 2.96 0.99 1.02
C SER A 28 3.03 1.91 -0.18
N GLY A 29 2.48 1.49 -1.29
CA GLY A 29 2.45 2.29 -2.49
C GLY A 29 1.11 2.21 -3.18
N GLN A 30 0.59 3.36 -3.59
CA GLN A 30 -0.60 3.48 -4.41
C GLN A 30 -0.23 3.91 -5.82
N ALA A 31 -0.74 3.19 -6.81
CA ALA A 31 -0.54 3.55 -8.20
C ALA A 31 -1.21 4.88 -8.53
N MET A 32 -0.45 5.80 -9.09
CA MET A 32 -0.95 7.06 -9.62
C MET A 32 -1.27 6.88 -11.11
N GLY A 33 -2.32 7.56 -11.60
CA GLY A 33 -2.76 7.40 -12.97
C GLY A 33 -3.38 6.02 -13.28
N TYR A 34 -3.78 5.28 -12.28
CA TYR A 34 -4.63 4.09 -12.42
C TYR A 34 -6.09 4.51 -12.49
N CYS A 35 -6.85 4.02 -13.48
CA CYS A 35 -8.23 4.44 -13.71
C CYS A 35 -9.21 3.50 -13.00
N TYR A 36 -9.83 4.00 -11.95
CA TYR A 36 -10.89 3.28 -11.22
C TYR A 36 -12.24 3.59 -11.86
N ALA A 37 -12.83 2.63 -12.55
CA ALA A 37 -14.09 2.79 -13.26
C ALA A 37 -15.29 2.30 -12.46
N ASN A 38 -16.30 3.16 -12.28
CA ASN A 38 -17.61 2.77 -11.79
C ASN A 38 -18.56 2.57 -13.00
N ILE A 39 -18.71 1.31 -13.41
CA ILE A 39 -19.49 0.96 -14.59
C ILE A 39 -20.98 1.25 -14.37
N THR A 40 -21.48 1.11 -13.15
CA THR A 40 -22.89 1.35 -12.83
C THR A 40 -23.25 2.82 -12.95
N GLU A 41 -22.41 3.72 -12.47
CA GLU A 41 -22.62 5.16 -12.50
C GLU A 41 -22.06 5.83 -13.78
N GLN A 42 -21.35 5.07 -14.61
CA GLN A 42 -20.69 5.55 -15.83
C GLN A 42 -19.69 6.69 -15.53
N THR A 43 -19.01 6.60 -14.40
CA THR A 43 -18.01 7.54 -13.94
C THR A 43 -16.69 6.83 -13.66
N SER A 44 -15.63 7.60 -13.48
CA SER A 44 -14.35 7.05 -13.05
C SER A 44 -13.57 8.09 -12.25
N TYR A 45 -12.47 7.65 -11.66
CA TYR A 45 -11.52 8.54 -11.01
C TYR A 45 -10.11 7.98 -11.09
N PHE A 46 -9.14 8.83 -10.90
CA PHE A 46 -7.74 8.45 -10.71
C PHE A 46 -7.04 9.39 -9.75
N PHE A 47 -5.90 8.96 -9.22
CA PHE A 47 -5.07 9.77 -8.35
C PHE A 47 -3.84 10.26 -9.10
N SER A 48 -3.36 11.43 -8.70
CA SER A 48 -2.03 11.92 -9.03
C SER A 48 -1.31 12.37 -7.76
N CYS A 49 0.01 12.39 -7.79
CA CYS A 49 0.80 13.01 -6.74
C CYS A 49 1.78 14.03 -7.32
N ALA A 50 2.13 15.01 -6.51
CA ALA A 50 3.14 16.01 -6.84
C ALA A 50 3.95 16.38 -5.61
N SER A 51 5.26 16.51 -5.75
CA SER A 51 6.17 16.98 -4.70
C SER A 51 6.52 18.44 -4.94
N ASP A 52 6.61 19.22 -3.87
CA ASP A 52 7.18 20.58 -3.88
C ASP A 52 8.59 20.63 -3.25
N GLY A 53 9.14 19.48 -2.86
CA GLY A 53 10.44 19.30 -2.22
C GLY A 53 10.37 19.33 -0.68
N THR A 54 9.17 19.49 -0.11
CA THR A 54 8.91 19.39 1.34
C THR A 54 7.70 18.53 1.62
N ASP A 55 6.67 18.67 0.80
CA ASP A 55 5.42 17.95 0.95
C ASP A 55 5.01 17.28 -0.37
N ILE A 56 4.39 16.11 -0.24
CA ILE A 56 3.70 15.42 -1.33
C ILE A 56 2.22 15.76 -1.23
N THR A 57 1.65 16.28 -2.31
CA THR A 57 0.20 16.48 -2.43
C THR A 57 -0.40 15.38 -3.28
N GLN A 58 -1.36 14.66 -2.73
CA GLN A 58 -2.17 13.69 -3.46
C GLN A 58 -3.49 14.33 -3.89
N THR A 59 -3.81 14.20 -5.17
CA THR A 59 -5.02 14.76 -5.77
C THR A 59 -5.85 13.68 -6.43
N LEU A 60 -7.15 13.66 -6.12
CA LEU A 60 -8.16 12.82 -6.75
C LEU A 60 -8.79 13.58 -7.92
N HIS A 61 -8.85 12.98 -9.09
CA HIS A 61 -9.46 13.52 -10.32
C HIS A 61 -10.73 12.73 -10.66
N PHE A 62 -11.88 13.39 -10.61
CA PHE A 62 -13.16 12.77 -11.00
C PHE A 62 -13.47 13.00 -12.47
N CYS A 63 -13.94 11.92 -13.13
CA CYS A 63 -14.21 11.88 -14.55
C CYS A 63 -15.66 11.47 -14.80
N SER A 64 -16.26 12.04 -15.85
CA SER A 64 -17.63 11.79 -16.27
C SER A 64 -17.75 10.66 -17.32
N ASP A 65 -16.70 9.89 -17.49
CA ASP A 65 -16.64 8.69 -18.33
C ASP A 65 -15.91 7.56 -17.58
N ILE A 66 -15.97 6.35 -18.09
CA ILE A 66 -15.36 5.16 -17.49
C ILE A 66 -13.89 4.95 -17.88
N THR A 67 -13.31 5.86 -18.67
CA THR A 67 -11.95 5.73 -19.22
C THR A 67 -10.99 6.80 -18.70
N CYS A 68 -11.40 7.55 -17.70
CA CYS A 68 -10.63 8.64 -17.10
C CYS A 68 -10.13 9.70 -18.12
N THR A 69 -10.90 9.96 -19.19
CA THR A 69 -10.52 10.92 -20.23
C THR A 69 -11.23 12.27 -20.10
N SER A 70 -12.41 12.31 -19.50
CA SER A 70 -13.24 13.51 -19.34
C SER A 70 -13.32 13.95 -17.89
N CYS A 71 -12.20 14.33 -17.30
CA CYS A 71 -12.11 14.72 -15.90
C CYS A 71 -12.27 16.24 -15.75
N GLY A 72 -13.11 16.67 -14.81
CA GLY A 72 -13.47 18.07 -14.63
C GLY A 72 -13.51 18.55 -13.20
N TYR A 73 -13.24 17.69 -12.22
CA TYR A 73 -13.24 18.04 -10.82
C TYR A 73 -12.05 17.39 -10.10
N ASP A 74 -11.25 18.25 -9.45
CA ASP A 74 -10.05 17.86 -8.73
C ASP A 74 -10.22 18.12 -7.24
N PHE A 75 -9.79 17.18 -6.40
CA PHE A 75 -9.87 17.30 -4.96
C PHE A 75 -8.56 16.83 -4.31
N VAL A 76 -7.96 17.68 -3.48
CA VAL A 76 -6.79 17.29 -2.68
C VAL A 76 -7.26 16.38 -1.55
N VAL A 77 -6.79 15.13 -1.56
CA VAL A 77 -7.18 14.11 -0.56
C VAL A 77 -6.15 13.96 0.54
N GLY A 78 -4.90 14.33 0.29
CA GLY A 78 -3.85 14.24 1.30
C GLY A 78 -2.65 15.17 1.01
N SER A 79 -1.94 15.49 2.07
CA SER A 79 -0.63 16.12 2.01
C SER A 79 0.28 15.42 3.02
N TYR A 80 1.43 14.98 2.57
CA TYR A 80 2.37 14.13 3.31
C TYR A 80 3.75 14.77 3.28
N ALA A 81 4.42 14.86 4.43
CA ALA A 81 5.80 15.34 4.44
C ALA A 81 6.75 14.31 3.78
N GLU A 82 7.65 14.76 2.92
CA GLU A 82 8.61 13.86 2.25
C GLU A 82 9.58 13.19 3.22
N SER A 83 9.91 13.86 4.31
CA SER A 83 10.90 13.35 5.28
C SER A 83 10.64 13.91 6.67
N ALA A 84 9.60 13.43 7.32
CA ALA A 84 9.34 13.82 8.70
C ALA A 84 8.88 12.62 9.50
N CYS A 85 9.56 12.33 10.60
CA CYS A 85 9.04 11.39 11.57
C CYS A 85 7.90 12.05 12.33
N SER A 86 6.69 11.66 12.02
CA SER A 86 5.46 12.19 12.62
C SER A 86 4.51 11.06 12.99
N VAL A 87 3.60 11.35 13.88
CA VAL A 87 2.53 10.40 14.23
C VAL A 87 1.58 10.26 13.05
N ALA A 88 1.41 9.03 12.53
CA ALA A 88 0.58 8.77 11.38
C ALA A 88 -0.92 8.81 11.70
N SER A 89 -1.33 8.38 12.92
CA SER A 89 -2.71 8.51 13.39
C SER A 89 -2.79 8.69 14.90
N GLU A 90 -3.81 9.41 15.36
CA GLU A 90 -4.15 9.58 16.77
C GLU A 90 -5.31 8.67 17.20
N GLU A 91 -5.75 7.74 16.37
CA GLU A 91 -6.89 6.90 16.68
C GLU A 91 -6.53 5.81 17.70
N GLU A 92 -7.15 5.90 18.88
CA GLU A 92 -7.28 4.88 19.93
C GLU A 92 -6.00 4.15 20.40
N ASN A 93 -4.97 4.89 20.81
CA ASN A 93 -3.76 4.34 21.46
C ASN A 93 -2.81 3.51 20.58
N PHE A 94 -2.96 3.52 19.28
CA PHE A 94 -2.06 2.87 18.34
C PHE A 94 -1.24 3.92 17.61
N TRP A 95 0.04 4.00 17.94
CA TRP A 95 0.97 4.99 17.39
C TRP A 95 1.81 4.32 16.31
N ASN A 96 1.44 4.53 15.06
CA ASN A 96 2.37 4.35 13.96
C ASN A 96 3.02 5.69 13.64
N TYR A 97 4.27 5.63 13.30
CA TYR A 97 5.03 6.80 12.91
C TYR A 97 5.21 6.79 11.41
N PHE A 98 4.81 7.88 10.80
CA PHE A 98 5.03 8.12 9.39
C PHE A 98 6.49 8.55 9.20
N ALA A 99 7.28 7.75 8.50
CA ALA A 99 8.70 7.99 8.29
C ALA A 99 8.99 8.88 7.08
N GLY A 100 8.06 8.95 6.14
CA GLY A 100 8.13 9.81 4.98
C GLY A 100 7.25 9.32 3.84
N ALA A 101 7.14 10.14 2.80
CA ALA A 101 6.50 9.77 1.54
C ALA A 101 7.36 10.18 0.36
N SER A 102 7.13 9.53 -0.77
CA SER A 102 7.71 9.93 -2.05
C SER A 102 6.67 9.83 -3.17
N CYS A 103 6.82 10.70 -4.16
CA CYS A 103 6.07 10.65 -5.40
C CYS A 103 7.07 10.34 -6.52
N THR A 104 6.96 9.17 -7.13
CA THR A 104 7.90 8.70 -8.16
C THR A 104 7.18 8.41 -9.46
N ALA A 105 7.84 8.67 -10.57
CA ALA A 105 7.39 8.28 -11.91
C ALA A 105 7.90 6.87 -12.30
N GLU A 106 8.69 6.23 -11.46
CA GLU A 106 9.15 4.86 -11.72
C GLU A 106 7.96 3.91 -11.72
N PRO A 107 7.85 3.00 -12.70
CA PRO A 107 6.69 2.12 -12.79
C PRO A 107 6.82 1.09 -11.73
N GLU A 108 7.40 0.29 -11.29
CA GLU A 108 7.25 -0.81 -10.32
C GLU A 108 8.27 -0.69 -9.15
N PRO A 109 8.11 0.30 -8.24
CA PRO A 109 9.10 0.53 -7.18
C PRO A 109 9.18 -0.60 -6.15
N TYR A 110 8.16 -1.44 -6.05
CA TYR A 110 8.15 -2.59 -5.15
C TYR A 110 9.11 -3.71 -5.59
N LEU A 111 9.51 -3.77 -6.85
CA LEU A 111 10.51 -4.72 -7.34
C LEU A 111 11.92 -4.46 -6.79
N ASP A 112 12.16 -3.27 -6.27
CA ASP A 112 13.44 -2.90 -5.67
C ASP A 112 13.55 -3.29 -4.18
N TYR A 113 12.51 -3.90 -3.59
CA TYR A 113 12.51 -4.30 -2.19
C TYR A 113 13.02 -5.74 -2.02
N GLU A 114 14.17 -5.85 -1.39
CA GLU A 114 14.78 -7.14 -1.03
C GLU A 114 14.50 -7.50 0.44
N ASP A 115 14.66 -8.77 0.80
CA ASP A 115 14.54 -9.29 2.16
C ASP A 115 13.15 -9.08 2.82
N GLY A 116 12.09 -9.09 2.00
CA GLY A 116 10.73 -8.89 2.45
C GLY A 116 9.72 -9.74 1.70
N TRP A 117 8.46 -9.43 1.91
CA TRP A 117 7.34 -9.96 1.14
C TRP A 117 6.39 -8.82 0.79
N LEU A 118 5.65 -9.01 -0.27
CA LEU A 118 4.72 -8.05 -0.83
C LEU A 118 3.30 -8.59 -0.75
N SER A 119 2.36 -7.73 -0.43
CA SER A 119 0.95 -7.91 -0.77
C SER A 119 0.64 -6.98 -1.92
N LEU A 120 0.16 -7.52 -3.03
CA LEU A 120 -0.17 -6.79 -4.23
C LEU A 120 -1.69 -6.79 -4.41
N GLU A 121 -2.27 -5.64 -4.65
CA GLU A 121 -3.71 -5.50 -4.91
C GLU A 121 -3.96 -5.24 -6.39
N TYR A 122 -4.99 -5.88 -6.90
CA TYR A 122 -5.49 -5.77 -8.26
C TYR A 122 -6.97 -5.38 -8.23
N ALA A 123 -7.44 -4.66 -9.23
CA ALA A 123 -8.85 -4.28 -9.33
C ALA A 123 -9.74 -5.42 -9.81
N GLU A 124 -9.18 -6.39 -10.57
CA GLU A 124 -9.94 -7.50 -11.13
C GLU A 124 -9.26 -8.86 -10.89
N GLU A 125 -10.05 -9.92 -10.67
CA GLU A 125 -9.56 -11.29 -10.49
C GLU A 125 -8.68 -11.76 -11.65
N ALA A 126 -9.03 -11.37 -12.87
CA ALA A 126 -8.28 -11.75 -14.06
C ALA A 126 -6.85 -11.17 -14.08
N GLU A 127 -6.69 -9.95 -13.62
CA GLU A 127 -5.39 -9.26 -13.47
C GLU A 127 -4.55 -9.94 -12.41
N CYS A 128 -5.13 -10.19 -11.24
CA CYS A 128 -4.49 -10.89 -10.14
C CYS A 128 -4.06 -12.32 -10.56
N THR A 129 -4.94 -13.05 -11.26
CA THR A 129 -4.63 -14.41 -11.74
C THR A 129 -3.55 -14.42 -12.83
N ALA A 130 -3.49 -13.35 -13.65
CA ALA A 130 -2.43 -13.17 -14.65
C ALA A 130 -1.10 -12.77 -14.00
N ALA A 131 -1.13 -12.25 -12.76
CA ALA A 131 0.03 -11.69 -12.06
C ALA A 131 0.77 -10.64 -12.90
N ASP A 132 0.01 -9.76 -13.58
CA ASP A 132 0.60 -8.69 -14.39
C ASP A 132 0.93 -7.50 -13.48
N GLU A 133 2.20 -7.29 -13.27
CA GLU A 133 2.72 -6.23 -12.39
C GLU A 133 2.27 -4.83 -12.84
N ALA A 134 1.98 -4.65 -14.12
CA ALA A 134 1.49 -3.37 -14.65
C ALA A 134 0.05 -3.03 -14.19
N ASP A 135 -0.70 -4.03 -13.73
CA ASP A 135 -2.09 -3.89 -13.29
C ASP A 135 -2.23 -3.78 -11.77
N VAL A 136 -1.10 -3.76 -11.03
CA VAL A 136 -1.11 -3.55 -9.58
C VAL A 136 -1.56 -2.13 -9.26
N SER A 137 -2.61 -2.01 -8.47
CA SER A 137 -3.18 -0.72 -8.03
C SER A 137 -2.62 -0.23 -6.70
N TYR A 138 -2.23 -1.16 -5.83
CA TYR A 138 -1.65 -0.90 -4.53
C TYR A 138 -0.72 -2.03 -4.12
N PHE A 139 0.29 -1.72 -3.32
CA PHE A 139 1.13 -2.73 -2.68
C PHE A 139 1.44 -2.38 -1.24
N SER A 140 1.72 -3.40 -0.43
CA SER A 140 2.37 -3.24 0.86
C SER A 140 3.58 -4.18 0.97
N PHE A 141 4.70 -3.62 1.44
CA PHE A 141 5.94 -4.34 1.70
C PHE A 141 6.12 -4.52 3.21
N HIS A 142 6.44 -5.74 3.60
CA HIS A 142 6.74 -6.11 4.97
C HIS A 142 8.09 -6.82 5.03
N PRO A 143 9.04 -6.36 5.87
CA PRO A 143 10.33 -7.03 6.00
C PRO A 143 10.16 -8.42 6.63
N LEU A 144 10.93 -9.40 6.13
CA LEU A 144 10.99 -10.75 6.68
C LEU A 144 12.00 -10.83 7.82
N ASN A 145 11.69 -11.69 8.81
CA ASN A 145 12.56 -11.98 9.95
C ASN A 145 12.93 -10.75 10.79
N GLU A 146 12.19 -9.67 10.64
CA GLU A 146 12.31 -8.46 11.44
C GLU A 146 11.17 -8.38 12.46
N CYS A 147 11.44 -7.73 13.57
CA CYS A 147 10.47 -7.51 14.63
C CYS A 147 9.92 -6.09 14.50
N LEU A 148 8.65 -5.98 14.20
CA LEU A 148 7.95 -4.72 13.95
C LEU A 148 6.97 -4.44 15.07
N THR A 149 6.84 -3.18 15.45
CA THR A 149 5.67 -2.71 16.19
C THR A 149 4.71 -2.06 15.21
N TYR A 150 3.52 -2.64 15.09
CA TYR A 150 2.48 -2.14 14.20
C TYR A 150 1.14 -2.12 14.91
N LEU A 151 0.46 -0.98 14.91
CA LEU A 151 -0.82 -0.76 15.62
C LEU A 151 -0.78 -1.24 17.08
N GLY A 152 0.34 -1.00 17.78
CA GLY A 152 0.53 -1.41 19.18
C GLY A 152 0.82 -2.90 19.40
N ASN A 153 0.81 -3.71 18.34
CA ASN A 153 1.19 -5.12 18.38
C ASN A 153 2.64 -5.30 17.97
N ILE A 154 3.31 -6.26 18.59
CA ILE A 154 4.66 -6.64 18.19
C ILE A 154 4.53 -7.85 17.28
N MET A 155 4.92 -7.69 16.04
CA MET A 155 4.72 -8.66 14.98
C MET A 155 6.04 -9.06 14.35
N GLY A 156 6.12 -10.31 13.94
CA GLY A 156 7.21 -10.83 13.12
C GLY A 156 6.65 -11.69 12.01
N THR A 157 7.23 -11.58 10.83
CA THR A 157 6.81 -12.31 9.64
C THR A 157 7.85 -13.33 9.27
N THR A 158 7.42 -14.55 8.97
CA THR A 158 8.28 -15.63 8.51
C THR A 158 7.75 -16.23 7.21
N CYS A 159 8.65 -16.69 6.35
CA CYS A 159 8.33 -17.38 5.11
C CYS A 159 8.93 -18.78 5.10
N ASP A 160 8.15 -19.78 4.69
CA ASP A 160 8.61 -21.16 4.50
C ASP A 160 8.84 -21.53 3.02
N GLY A 161 8.74 -20.54 2.12
CA GLY A 161 8.87 -20.71 0.68
C GLY A 161 7.56 -21.07 -0.03
N ALA A 162 6.48 -21.31 0.72
CA ALA A 162 5.15 -21.56 0.20
C ALA A 162 4.10 -20.66 0.85
N ASN A 163 4.37 -20.21 2.07
CA ASN A 163 3.44 -19.41 2.85
C ASN A 163 4.17 -18.32 3.63
N ILE A 164 3.50 -17.19 3.81
CA ILE A 164 3.85 -16.15 4.78
C ILE A 164 3.02 -16.39 6.04
N THR A 165 3.68 -16.35 7.20
CA THR A 165 3.00 -16.46 8.49
C THR A 165 3.29 -15.22 9.33
N TYR A 166 2.24 -14.54 9.77
CA TYR A 166 2.30 -13.49 10.78
C TYR A 166 2.26 -14.10 12.17
N ASN A 167 3.14 -13.65 13.03
CA ASN A 167 3.18 -14.06 14.42
C ASN A 167 3.17 -12.82 15.33
N GLU A 168 2.46 -12.90 16.44
CA GLU A 168 2.47 -11.87 17.48
C GLU A 168 3.36 -12.27 18.63
N TYR A 169 4.04 -11.28 19.20
CA TYR A 169 5.01 -11.46 20.27
C TYR A 169 4.74 -10.48 21.42
N SER A 170 5.20 -10.84 22.61
CA SER A 170 5.07 -9.99 23.80
C SER A 170 6.31 -9.14 24.08
N ASP A 171 7.36 -9.31 23.30
CA ASP A 171 8.62 -8.61 23.46
C ASP A 171 9.17 -8.09 22.13
N SER A 172 9.85 -6.95 22.18
CA SER A 172 10.38 -6.25 20.99
C SER A 172 11.52 -6.99 20.27
N ALA A 173 11.97 -8.09 20.81
CA ALA A 173 12.96 -8.97 20.17
C ALA A 173 12.30 -10.16 19.43
N CYS A 174 10.96 -10.23 19.40
CA CYS A 174 10.18 -11.35 18.85
C CYS A 174 10.63 -12.73 19.38
N SER A 175 10.98 -12.80 20.66
CA SER A 175 11.47 -14.04 21.26
C SER A 175 10.40 -14.82 22.01
N VAL A 176 9.31 -14.16 22.42
CA VAL A 176 8.20 -14.76 23.19
C VAL A 176 6.92 -14.68 22.37
N LEU A 177 6.62 -15.74 21.64
CA LEU A 177 5.41 -15.88 20.84
C LEU A 177 4.17 -15.86 21.73
N THR A 178 3.21 -15.01 21.44
CA THR A 178 1.91 -14.92 22.10
C THR A 178 0.81 -15.58 21.29
N THR A 179 0.81 -15.33 19.98
CA THR A 179 -0.21 -15.85 19.06
C THR A 179 0.48 -16.26 17.77
N SER A 180 0.20 -17.49 17.32
CA SER A 180 0.50 -17.85 15.92
C SER A 180 -0.60 -17.25 15.06
N GLY A 181 -0.23 -16.36 14.19
CA GLY A 181 -1.17 -15.56 13.41
C GLY A 181 -1.65 -16.25 12.12
N ALA A 182 -2.22 -15.45 11.26
CA ALA A 182 -2.70 -15.88 9.96
C ALA A 182 -1.54 -16.34 9.05
N THR A 183 -1.83 -17.33 8.23
CA THR A 183 -0.91 -17.86 7.21
C THR A 183 -1.53 -17.63 5.84
N TYR A 184 -0.77 -17.01 4.95
CA TYR A 184 -1.19 -16.68 3.59
C TYR A 184 -0.32 -17.43 2.58
N PRO A 185 -0.91 -18.13 1.61
CA PRO A 185 -0.16 -18.80 0.58
C PRO A 185 0.50 -17.79 -0.37
N LEU A 186 1.74 -18.04 -0.76
CA LEU A 186 2.42 -17.25 -1.78
C LEU A 186 1.85 -17.52 -3.17
N PHE A 187 1.87 -16.52 -4.03
CA PHE A 187 1.48 -16.58 -5.45
C PHE A 187 0.05 -17.09 -5.67
N THR A 188 -0.83 -16.87 -4.71
CA THR A 188 -2.24 -17.27 -4.81
C THR A 188 -3.11 -16.03 -4.80
N CYS A 189 -3.90 -15.84 -5.85
CA CYS A 189 -4.89 -14.79 -5.92
C CYS A 189 -6.05 -15.10 -4.97
N GLY A 190 -6.38 -14.15 -4.11
CA GLY A 190 -7.50 -14.20 -3.18
C GLY A 190 -8.34 -12.94 -3.30
N GLU A 191 -9.61 -13.04 -3.00
CA GLU A 191 -10.54 -11.92 -2.90
C GLU A 191 -10.54 -11.43 -1.44
N GLU A 192 -10.51 -10.12 -1.24
CA GLU A 192 -10.76 -9.57 0.09
C GLU A 192 -12.26 -9.66 0.35
N ASP A 193 -12.64 -10.43 1.37
CA ASP A 193 -14.04 -10.59 1.80
C ASP A 193 -14.55 -9.26 2.39
N ASP A 194 -14.97 -8.33 1.55
CA ASP A 194 -15.85 -7.27 2.01
C ASP A 194 -17.31 -7.76 2.04
N GLU A 195 -18.14 -7.15 2.88
CA GLU A 195 -19.55 -7.57 3.07
C GLU A 195 -20.39 -7.42 1.78
N GLU A 196 -19.86 -6.81 0.74
CA GLU A 196 -20.53 -6.52 -0.54
C GLU A 196 -20.03 -7.41 -1.69
N GLY A 197 -18.89 -8.11 -1.55
CA GLY A 197 -18.34 -9.04 -2.56
C GLY A 197 -17.70 -8.34 -3.75
N ASP A 198 -17.39 -7.05 -3.64
CA ASP A 198 -16.75 -6.23 -4.67
C ASP A 198 -15.34 -5.74 -4.22
N GLY A 199 -14.70 -6.46 -3.30
CA GLY A 199 -13.39 -6.12 -2.75
C GLY A 199 -12.25 -6.30 -3.77
N PRO A 200 -11.09 -5.67 -3.51
CA PRO A 200 -9.93 -5.86 -4.37
C PRO A 200 -9.40 -7.30 -4.28
N TYR A 201 -8.75 -7.74 -5.34
CA TYR A 201 -8.04 -9.02 -5.37
C TYR A 201 -6.59 -8.79 -4.95
N TRP A 202 -6.04 -9.71 -4.18
CA TRP A 202 -4.68 -9.61 -3.69
C TRP A 202 -3.86 -10.86 -3.97
N GLN A 203 -2.57 -10.68 -4.12
CA GLN A 203 -1.58 -11.74 -4.24
C GLN A 203 -0.40 -11.45 -3.33
N THR A 204 0.13 -12.49 -2.70
CA THR A 204 1.35 -12.39 -1.88
C THR A 204 2.55 -12.85 -2.70
N ASP A 205 3.60 -12.05 -2.74
CA ASP A 205 4.87 -12.32 -3.44
C ASP A 205 6.07 -12.19 -2.48
N GLN A 206 7.25 -12.69 -2.90
CA GLN A 206 8.48 -12.67 -2.12
C GLN A 206 9.70 -12.28 -2.97
#